data_bacc9bcecf0642c2e3b552874488a1ba
#
_entry.id   bacc9bcecf0642c2e3b552874488a1ba
#
_cell.length_a   1.000
_cell.length_b   1.000
_cell.length_c   1.000
_cell.angle_alpha   90.00
_cell.angle_beta   90.00
_cell.angle_gamma   90.00
#
_symmetry.space_group_name_H-M   'P 1'
#
loop_
_entity.id
_entity.type
_entity.pdbx_description
1 polymer ?
#
loop_
_entity_poly.entity_id
_entity_poly.type
_entity_poly.pdbx_seq_one_letter_code
_entity_poly.pdbx_strand_id
1 'polypeptide(L)'
;MSAKQPNIVYFFWDNFAWGELGCYGGGELRGAATPRIDALAAEGLRLQNHNVEAQCTPSRSALLTGRHPLRSGTQTVPITGGPDGLTRWEKTMAQQLSDAGYATGMWGKWHLGSDPENRSPIDFGFDEAVWSPRTADEVLWTMQSYFPEGTVGAAPYAGEAKIPLGPQPIYSRKKGAKAEVVSDYDAEWRAGFDRKITEWASDFMTRAKQDGKPFYVYLPYTQVHIPPIPDPEYAGKTKRGNWADLLTQMDAFTGTILDKLDELGLAEDTIVVWASDNGGDPNYRMPAIDPDPAGGQWKGFSGPWRGGYFTSLEGSNRAPCIIRWPGKVPAGKVSNELVHLVDWFPTLLHAAGADVPGDRMIDGMDMGEFLLGDADESGRDVVLCIQGNRLQAIKWHQWKAHLFQQDGFMSTWSPYNMPHLHNLEWDPREEDPVDFPHGWVVHPMAAAAGAFLKTLAMEPPIKPGAPDPYTPPKPGELRPEEHIQIGPITQFVTSLVRSHDELPDPHHGMDHPSG
;
A
#
# COMPACT_ATOMS: atom_id res chain seq x y z
N MET A 1 14.30 -12.13 30.80
CA MET A 1 12.84 -11.87 30.61
C MET A 1 12.66 -11.67 29.10
N SER A 2 11.75 -12.39 28.47
CA SER A 2 11.40 -12.12 27.06
C SER A 2 11.03 -10.64 26.95
N ALA A 3 11.54 -9.93 25.93
CA ALA A 3 11.11 -8.56 25.66
C ALA A 3 9.59 -8.55 25.50
N LYS A 4 8.92 -7.54 26.05
CA LYS A 4 7.46 -7.39 25.91
C LYS A 4 7.14 -7.17 24.44
N GLN A 5 6.24 -7.96 23.89
CA GLN A 5 5.76 -7.77 22.52
C GLN A 5 5.02 -6.42 22.40
N PRO A 6 5.38 -5.54 21.45
CA PRO A 6 4.68 -4.26 21.26
C PRO A 6 3.31 -4.47 20.66
N ASN A 7 2.37 -3.57 20.92
CA ASN A 7 1.16 -3.45 20.09
C ASN A 7 1.54 -2.80 18.75
N ILE A 8 0.73 -3.03 17.72
CA ILE A 8 0.92 -2.45 16.39
C ILE A 8 -0.38 -1.83 15.92
N VAL A 9 -0.34 -0.55 15.56
CA VAL A 9 -1.43 0.17 14.88
C VAL A 9 -0.91 0.66 13.55
N TYR A 10 -1.51 0.20 12.46
CA TYR A 10 -1.14 0.57 11.10
C TYR A 10 -2.28 1.33 10.43
N PHE A 11 -2.15 2.66 10.32
CA PHE A 11 -3.02 3.51 9.50
C PHE A 11 -2.61 3.38 8.04
N PHE A 12 -3.56 3.08 7.17
CA PHE A 12 -3.30 2.94 5.74
C PHE A 12 -4.38 3.66 4.95
N TRP A 13 -4.09 4.89 4.57
CA TRP A 13 -5.02 5.76 3.87
C TRP A 13 -5.05 5.48 2.38
N ASP A 14 -6.17 5.79 1.72
CA ASP A 14 -6.44 5.45 0.33
C ASP A 14 -6.22 6.67 -0.57
N ASN A 15 -5.33 6.57 -1.55
CA ASN A 15 -4.97 7.63 -2.51
C ASN A 15 -4.49 8.93 -1.87
N PHE A 16 -3.84 8.88 -0.73
CA PHE A 16 -3.39 10.07 -0.02
C PHE A 16 -1.99 10.49 -0.47
N ALA A 17 -1.92 11.65 -1.14
CA ALA A 17 -0.69 12.11 -1.78
C ALA A 17 0.36 12.60 -0.79
N TRP A 18 1.62 12.53 -1.20
CA TRP A 18 2.79 12.86 -0.37
C TRP A 18 2.74 14.27 0.24
N GLY A 19 2.30 15.27 -0.49
CA GLY A 19 2.33 16.68 -0.07
C GLY A 19 1.05 17.20 0.61
N GLU A 20 0.16 16.32 1.09
CA GLU A 20 -1.12 16.76 1.67
C GLU A 20 -0.99 17.23 3.11
N LEU A 21 -0.14 16.61 3.93
CA LEU A 21 0.02 16.88 5.35
C LEU A 21 0.85 18.13 5.62
N GLY A 22 0.59 18.80 6.75
CA GLY A 22 1.40 19.94 7.21
C GLY A 22 2.87 19.59 7.34
N CYS A 23 3.20 18.48 7.97
CA CYS A 23 4.58 17.99 8.11
C CYS A 23 5.26 17.59 6.78
N TYR A 24 4.52 17.47 5.68
CA TYR A 24 5.03 17.27 4.32
C TYR A 24 4.84 18.51 3.42
N GLY A 25 4.50 19.65 4.00
CA GLY A 25 4.39 20.93 3.30
C GLY A 25 3.01 21.29 2.76
N GLY A 26 1.99 20.47 3.02
CA GLY A 26 0.59 20.72 2.70
C GLY A 26 -0.17 21.42 3.83
N GLY A 27 -1.12 20.72 4.45
CA GLY A 27 -1.92 21.23 5.54
C GLY A 27 -2.69 22.50 5.16
N GLU A 28 -2.33 23.65 5.72
CA GLU A 28 -2.96 24.94 5.41
C GLU A 28 -2.94 25.28 3.91
N LEU A 29 -1.91 24.89 3.18
CA LEU A 29 -1.87 25.07 1.72
C LEU A 29 -2.94 24.24 1.00
N ARG A 30 -3.39 23.15 1.62
CA ARG A 30 -4.46 22.29 1.14
C ARG A 30 -5.83 22.65 1.71
N GLY A 31 -5.88 23.67 2.56
CA GLY A 31 -7.10 24.26 3.12
C GLY A 31 -7.43 23.84 4.55
N ALA A 32 -6.65 22.95 5.17
CA ALA A 32 -6.83 22.55 6.56
C ALA A 32 -5.51 22.14 7.21
N ALA A 33 -5.29 22.56 8.45
CA ALA A 33 -4.17 22.07 9.25
C ALA A 33 -4.36 20.59 9.63
N THR A 34 -3.24 19.90 9.87
CA THR A 34 -3.20 18.49 10.31
C THR A 34 -2.41 18.33 11.61
N PRO A 35 -2.82 19.02 12.70
CA PRO A 35 -1.99 19.16 13.91
C PRO A 35 -1.74 17.83 14.64
N ARG A 36 -2.67 16.88 14.59
CA ARG A 36 -2.51 15.59 15.26
C ARG A 36 -1.51 14.69 14.52
N ILE A 37 -1.57 14.66 13.19
CA ILE A 37 -0.64 13.92 12.36
C ILE A 37 0.74 14.61 12.37
N ASP A 38 0.77 15.94 12.37
CA ASP A 38 2.02 16.71 12.48
C ASP A 38 2.72 16.47 13.83
N ALA A 39 1.95 16.35 14.92
CA ALA A 39 2.46 15.97 16.23
C ALA A 39 3.02 14.53 16.24
N LEU A 40 2.29 13.58 15.63
CA LEU A 40 2.76 12.20 15.48
C LEU A 40 4.12 12.17 14.72
N ALA A 41 4.28 13.00 13.70
CA ALA A 41 5.54 13.12 12.96
C ALA A 41 6.66 13.74 13.81
N ALA A 42 6.34 14.68 14.69
CA ALA A 42 7.30 15.29 15.61
C ALA A 42 7.73 14.33 16.73
N GLU A 43 6.86 13.39 17.11
CA GLU A 43 7.12 12.35 18.11
C GLU A 43 7.79 11.10 17.54
N GLY A 44 7.97 11.02 16.22
CA GLY A 44 8.50 9.86 15.54
C GLY A 44 9.50 10.18 14.45
N LEU A 45 9.66 9.26 13.52
CA LEU A 45 10.47 9.37 12.31
C LEU A 45 9.56 9.57 11.10
N ARG A 46 9.84 10.62 10.32
CA ARG A 46 9.18 10.92 9.06
C ARG A 46 10.04 10.43 7.88
N LEU A 47 9.50 9.54 7.07
CA LEU A 47 10.15 8.97 5.89
C LEU A 47 9.77 9.78 4.65
N GLN A 48 10.74 10.50 4.08
CA GLN A 48 10.54 11.32 2.88
C GLN A 48 10.53 10.48 1.59
N ASN A 49 11.07 9.28 1.64
CA ASN A 49 11.29 8.41 0.49
C ASN A 49 10.71 7.00 0.73
N HIS A 50 9.50 6.98 1.31
CA HIS A 50 8.72 5.77 1.43
C HIS A 50 8.05 5.47 0.09
N ASN A 51 8.38 4.31 -0.48
CA ASN A 51 7.93 3.88 -1.80
C ASN A 51 6.80 2.86 -1.67
N VAL A 52 5.80 3.03 -2.51
CA VAL A 52 4.60 2.22 -2.57
C VAL A 52 4.35 1.76 -3.99
N GLU A 53 3.40 0.85 -4.18
CA GLU A 53 2.94 0.49 -5.51
C GLU A 53 2.06 1.61 -6.09
N ALA A 54 1.87 1.60 -7.41
CA ALA A 54 1.12 2.64 -8.08
C ALA A 54 -0.42 2.54 -7.93
N GLN A 55 -0.90 1.51 -7.22
CA GLN A 55 -2.33 1.16 -7.13
C GLN A 55 -2.66 0.50 -5.79
N CYS A 56 -3.95 0.56 -5.39
CA CYS A 56 -4.46 0.08 -4.11
C CYS A 56 -4.23 -1.42 -3.86
N THR A 57 -4.73 -2.31 -4.73
CA THR A 57 -4.60 -3.78 -4.59
C THR A 57 -3.13 -4.20 -4.52
N PRO A 58 -2.26 -3.77 -5.44
CA PRO A 58 -0.83 -4.03 -5.34
C PRO A 58 -0.21 -3.60 -4.01
N SER A 59 -0.47 -2.39 -3.56
CA SER A 59 0.11 -1.87 -2.31
C SER A 59 -0.37 -2.64 -1.08
N ARG A 60 -1.67 -2.95 -1.01
CA ARG A 60 -2.25 -3.71 0.11
C ARG A 60 -1.68 -5.13 0.17
N SER A 61 -1.51 -5.76 -0.98
CA SER A 61 -0.84 -7.06 -1.10
C SER A 61 0.63 -6.99 -0.68
N ALA A 62 1.38 -6.02 -1.19
CA ALA A 62 2.80 -5.81 -0.86
C ALA A 62 3.02 -5.64 0.64
N LEU A 63 2.22 -4.77 1.29
CA LEU A 63 2.29 -4.54 2.74
C LEU A 63 2.04 -5.83 3.53
N LEU A 64 0.96 -6.54 3.21
CA LEU A 64 0.50 -7.66 4.02
C LEU A 64 1.31 -8.94 3.81
N THR A 65 2.01 -9.08 2.68
CA THR A 65 2.75 -10.30 2.34
C THR A 65 4.27 -10.12 2.35
N GLY A 66 4.77 -8.88 2.33
CA GLY A 66 6.20 -8.59 2.15
C GLY A 66 6.73 -8.98 0.76
N ARG A 67 5.83 -9.21 -0.20
CA ARG A 67 6.14 -9.72 -1.53
C ARG A 67 5.70 -8.74 -2.60
N HIS A 68 6.50 -8.66 -3.66
CA HIS A 68 6.10 -7.86 -4.81
C HIS A 68 4.76 -8.37 -5.39
N PRO A 69 3.79 -7.50 -5.72
CA PRO A 69 2.45 -7.90 -6.19
C PRO A 69 2.46 -8.80 -7.42
N LEU A 70 3.51 -8.70 -8.26
CA LEU A 70 3.70 -9.62 -9.39
C LEU A 70 3.80 -11.07 -8.94
N ARG A 71 4.42 -11.36 -7.77
CA ARG A 71 4.54 -12.73 -7.24
C ARG A 71 3.21 -13.31 -6.80
N SER A 72 2.38 -12.48 -6.18
CA SER A 72 1.11 -12.90 -5.56
C SER A 72 -0.11 -12.82 -6.50
N GLY A 73 0.08 -12.43 -7.77
CA GLY A 73 -1.02 -12.31 -8.72
C GLY A 73 -1.93 -11.11 -8.48
N THR A 74 -1.45 -10.11 -7.74
CA THR A 74 -2.21 -8.92 -7.33
C THR A 74 -1.67 -7.63 -7.93
N GLN A 75 -0.98 -7.72 -9.06
CA GLN A 75 -0.27 -6.62 -9.71
C GLN A 75 -1.18 -5.57 -10.37
N THR A 76 -2.50 -5.76 -10.36
CA THR A 76 -3.48 -4.81 -10.90
C THR A 76 -4.71 -4.76 -10.01
N VAL A 77 -5.38 -3.62 -10.02
CA VAL A 77 -6.71 -3.48 -9.41
C VAL A 77 -7.72 -4.27 -10.25
N PRO A 78 -8.47 -5.21 -9.66
CA PRO A 78 -9.57 -5.87 -10.35
C PRO A 78 -10.72 -4.88 -10.55
N ILE A 79 -11.14 -4.72 -11.79
CA ILE A 79 -12.33 -3.91 -12.13
C ILE A 79 -13.54 -4.84 -12.10
N THR A 80 -14.55 -4.50 -11.30
CA THR A 80 -15.83 -5.23 -11.23
C THR A 80 -15.74 -6.71 -10.88
N GLY A 81 -15.13 -7.01 -9.75
CA GLY A 81 -15.23 -8.32 -9.08
C GLY A 81 -15.09 -9.54 -10.00
N GLY A 82 -13.96 -10.13 -10.03
CA GLY A 82 -13.66 -11.43 -10.63
C GLY A 82 -13.02 -12.32 -9.59
N PRO A 83 -12.57 -13.51 -9.93
CA PRO A 83 -11.64 -14.21 -9.09
C PRO A 83 -10.39 -13.33 -8.96
N ASP A 84 -10.31 -12.63 -7.85
CA ASP A 84 -9.37 -11.56 -7.58
C ASP A 84 -8.73 -11.76 -6.21
N GLY A 85 -7.67 -11.01 -5.97
CA GLY A 85 -6.99 -10.93 -4.71
C GLY A 85 -6.03 -12.08 -4.43
N LEU A 86 -5.65 -12.17 -3.18
CA LEU A 86 -4.67 -13.14 -2.71
C LEU A 86 -5.21 -14.58 -2.78
N THR A 87 -4.36 -15.51 -3.19
CA THR A 87 -4.63 -16.94 -2.96
C THR A 87 -4.38 -17.27 -1.48
N ARG A 88 -5.09 -18.28 -0.96
CA ARG A 88 -4.89 -18.75 0.43
C ARG A 88 -3.53 -19.42 0.66
N TRP A 89 -2.75 -19.61 -0.39
CA TRP A 89 -1.37 -20.02 -0.28
C TRP A 89 -0.49 -18.90 0.31
N GLU A 90 -0.84 -17.63 0.09
CA GLU A 90 -0.07 -16.51 0.65
C GLU A 90 -0.13 -16.47 2.18
N LYS A 91 0.96 -16.03 2.77
CA LYS A 91 1.09 -15.77 4.22
C LYS A 91 1.05 -14.27 4.44
N THR A 92 0.17 -13.84 5.33
CA THR A 92 0.05 -12.40 5.62
C THR A 92 0.66 -12.04 6.97
N MET A 93 0.95 -10.76 7.15
CA MET A 93 1.38 -10.19 8.43
C MET A 93 0.39 -10.53 9.55
N ALA A 94 -0.91 -10.41 9.29
CA ALA A 94 -1.94 -10.74 10.28
C ALA A 94 -1.89 -12.22 10.68
N GLN A 95 -1.67 -13.14 9.72
CA GLN A 95 -1.53 -14.56 10.02
C GLN A 95 -0.31 -14.82 10.92
N GLN A 96 0.86 -14.26 10.57
CA GLN A 96 2.08 -14.47 11.34
C GLN A 96 1.96 -13.89 12.76
N LEU A 97 1.35 -12.71 12.89
CA LEU A 97 1.12 -12.08 14.19
C LEU A 97 0.07 -12.85 15.02
N SER A 98 -1.00 -13.36 14.39
CA SER A 98 -1.97 -14.23 15.06
C SER A 98 -1.32 -15.51 15.59
N ASP A 99 -0.45 -16.14 14.78
CA ASP A 99 0.32 -17.32 15.18
C ASP A 99 1.31 -17.03 16.34
N ALA A 100 1.80 -15.77 16.42
CA ALA A 100 2.62 -15.27 17.52
C ALA A 100 1.81 -14.82 18.77
N GLY A 101 0.49 -15.02 18.78
CA GLY A 101 -0.38 -14.76 19.93
C GLY A 101 -1.04 -13.37 19.98
N TYR A 102 -0.91 -12.56 18.95
CA TYR A 102 -1.59 -11.28 18.85
C TYR A 102 -3.09 -11.44 18.66
N ALA A 103 -3.86 -10.54 19.23
CA ALA A 103 -5.22 -10.28 18.78
C ALA A 103 -5.14 -9.42 17.50
N THR A 104 -5.85 -9.81 16.43
CA THR A 104 -5.71 -9.17 15.13
C THR A 104 -7.05 -8.65 14.63
N GLY A 105 -7.12 -7.37 14.24
CA GLY A 105 -8.34 -6.75 13.78
C GLY A 105 -8.14 -5.84 12.58
N MET A 106 -9.14 -5.82 11.69
CA MET A 106 -9.15 -4.98 10.49
C MET A 106 -10.51 -4.33 10.27
N TRP A 107 -10.50 -3.02 10.01
CA TRP A 107 -11.71 -2.28 9.65
C TRP A 107 -11.41 -1.33 8.49
N GLY A 108 -12.18 -1.46 7.38
CA GLY A 108 -12.05 -0.61 6.21
C GLY A 108 -11.96 -1.35 4.88
N LYS A 109 -11.19 -0.82 3.93
CA LYS A 109 -11.04 -1.35 2.57
C LYS A 109 -10.12 -2.57 2.54
N TRP A 110 -10.67 -3.74 2.13
CA TRP A 110 -9.86 -4.95 1.96
C TRP A 110 -9.12 -4.99 0.62
N HIS A 111 -9.86 -5.04 -0.47
CA HIS A 111 -9.39 -5.01 -1.86
C HIS A 111 -8.39 -6.13 -2.24
N LEU A 112 -8.41 -7.24 -1.52
CA LEU A 112 -7.57 -8.42 -1.74
C LEU A 112 -8.38 -9.73 -1.90
N GLY A 113 -9.65 -9.60 -2.25
CA GLY A 113 -10.56 -10.69 -2.54
C GLY A 113 -12.01 -10.33 -2.25
N SER A 114 -12.91 -10.69 -3.16
CA SER A 114 -14.34 -10.34 -3.08
C SER A 114 -15.20 -11.46 -2.50
N ASP A 115 -14.66 -12.68 -2.36
CA ASP A 115 -15.40 -13.79 -1.73
C ASP A 115 -15.35 -13.67 -0.20
N PRO A 116 -16.49 -13.38 0.46
CA PRO A 116 -16.52 -13.14 1.90
C PRO A 116 -16.28 -14.41 2.74
N GLU A 117 -16.40 -15.61 2.14
CA GLU A 117 -16.23 -16.89 2.84
C GLU A 117 -14.85 -17.50 2.62
N ASN A 118 -14.12 -17.15 1.55
CA ASN A 118 -12.87 -17.80 1.19
C ASN A 118 -11.69 -16.84 1.00
N ARG A 119 -11.94 -15.53 0.73
CA ARG A 119 -10.89 -14.51 0.51
C ARG A 119 -11.15 -13.23 1.33
N SER A 120 -11.75 -13.41 2.49
CA SER A 120 -11.98 -12.32 3.44
C SER A 120 -10.74 -12.06 4.32
N PRO A 121 -10.66 -10.93 5.01
CA PRO A 121 -9.59 -10.68 5.98
C PRO A 121 -9.41 -11.80 7.01
N ILE A 122 -10.50 -12.46 7.41
CA ILE A 122 -10.48 -13.55 8.39
C ILE A 122 -9.72 -14.78 7.87
N ASP A 123 -9.83 -15.04 6.55
CA ASP A 123 -9.13 -16.15 5.91
C ASP A 123 -7.62 -15.91 5.80
N PHE A 124 -7.19 -14.67 6.05
CA PHE A 124 -5.79 -14.21 6.04
C PHE A 124 -5.27 -13.78 7.41
N GLY A 125 -5.90 -14.27 8.49
CA GLY A 125 -5.35 -14.22 9.84
C GLY A 125 -5.88 -13.13 10.75
N PHE A 126 -6.86 -12.33 10.34
CA PHE A 126 -7.56 -11.43 11.26
C PHE A 126 -8.60 -12.19 12.09
N ASP A 127 -8.71 -11.87 13.37
CA ASP A 127 -9.69 -12.47 14.28
C ASP A 127 -11.08 -11.85 14.12
N GLU A 128 -11.13 -10.54 13.81
CA GLU A 128 -12.38 -9.86 13.44
C GLU A 128 -12.14 -8.77 12.39
N ALA A 129 -13.12 -8.57 11.53
CA ALA A 129 -13.09 -7.54 10.51
C ALA A 129 -14.48 -7.01 10.15
N VAL A 130 -14.53 -5.72 9.74
CA VAL A 130 -15.64 -5.14 8.99
C VAL A 130 -15.03 -4.45 7.77
N TRP A 131 -15.48 -4.83 6.56
CA TRP A 131 -14.75 -4.39 5.36
C TRP A 131 -15.62 -4.16 4.14
N SER A 132 -15.16 -3.24 3.27
CA SER A 132 -15.57 -3.18 1.87
C SER A 132 -14.64 -4.06 1.03
N PRO A 133 -15.17 -4.97 0.20
CA PRO A 133 -14.33 -5.91 -0.54
C PRO A 133 -13.59 -5.28 -1.72
N ARG A 134 -14.10 -4.19 -2.30
CA ARG A 134 -13.60 -3.58 -3.52
C ARG A 134 -13.30 -2.09 -3.36
N THR A 135 -13.17 -1.39 -4.48
CA THR A 135 -12.78 0.01 -4.51
C THR A 135 -13.93 0.96 -4.13
N ALA A 136 -13.58 2.11 -3.54
CA ALA A 136 -14.54 3.08 -3.04
C ALA A 136 -15.29 3.83 -4.16
N ASP A 137 -14.70 3.96 -5.35
CA ASP A 137 -15.31 4.67 -6.49
C ASP A 137 -16.54 3.95 -7.09
N GLU A 138 -16.76 2.68 -6.78
CA GLU A 138 -17.99 1.98 -7.15
C GLU A 138 -19.26 2.64 -6.58
N VAL A 139 -19.13 3.39 -5.49
CA VAL A 139 -20.21 4.22 -4.93
C VAL A 139 -20.75 5.22 -5.96
N LEU A 140 -19.88 5.73 -6.85
CA LEU A 140 -20.28 6.66 -7.91
C LEU A 140 -21.34 6.08 -8.85
N TRP A 141 -21.33 4.77 -9.08
CA TRP A 141 -22.30 4.12 -9.94
C TRP A 141 -23.69 4.21 -9.33
N THR A 142 -23.82 4.01 -8.03
CA THR A 142 -25.10 4.07 -7.31
C THR A 142 -25.67 5.48 -7.20
N MET A 143 -24.83 6.50 -7.40
CA MET A 143 -25.24 7.92 -7.40
C MET A 143 -25.82 8.39 -8.75
N GLN A 144 -25.75 7.57 -9.80
CA GLN A 144 -26.24 7.91 -11.13
C GLN A 144 -27.72 7.58 -11.25
N SER A 145 -28.55 8.56 -11.63
CA SER A 145 -30.00 8.39 -11.76
C SER A 145 -30.43 7.38 -12.85
N TYR A 146 -29.53 7.06 -13.78
CA TYR A 146 -29.75 6.10 -14.87
C TYR A 146 -29.05 4.76 -14.62
N PHE A 147 -28.48 4.54 -13.45
CA PHE A 147 -27.81 3.27 -13.13
C PHE A 147 -28.85 2.14 -13.10
N PRO A 148 -28.77 1.14 -13.99
CA PRO A 148 -29.76 0.08 -14.06
C PRO A 148 -29.51 -0.95 -12.97
N GLU A 149 -30.39 -0.98 -11.96
CA GLU A 149 -30.35 -2.01 -10.93
C GLU A 149 -30.36 -3.41 -11.54
N GLY A 150 -29.54 -4.30 -11.01
CA GLY A 150 -29.44 -5.67 -11.49
C GLY A 150 -28.65 -5.85 -12.79
N THR A 151 -28.01 -4.80 -13.30
CA THR A 151 -27.05 -4.96 -14.41
C THR A 151 -25.94 -5.92 -14.00
N VAL A 152 -25.69 -6.90 -14.89
CA VAL A 152 -24.65 -7.89 -14.68
C VAL A 152 -23.44 -7.52 -15.54
N GLY A 153 -22.34 -7.12 -14.89
CA GLY A 153 -21.06 -6.89 -15.55
C GLY A 153 -20.30 -8.20 -15.74
N ALA A 154 -19.67 -8.37 -16.90
CA ALA A 154 -18.58 -9.34 -17.03
C ALA A 154 -17.28 -8.63 -16.65
N ALA A 155 -16.63 -9.06 -15.60
CA ALA A 155 -15.29 -8.56 -15.32
C ALA A 155 -14.36 -9.00 -16.44
N PRO A 156 -13.54 -8.09 -17.02
CA PRO A 156 -12.63 -8.44 -18.11
C PRO A 156 -11.66 -9.59 -17.79
N TYR A 157 -11.47 -9.86 -16.50
CA TYR A 157 -10.53 -10.86 -15.98
C TYR A 157 -11.20 -12.02 -15.24
N ALA A 158 -12.53 -12.03 -15.14
CA ALA A 158 -13.29 -13.04 -14.39
C ALA A 158 -13.71 -14.26 -15.22
N GLY A 159 -13.28 -14.35 -16.47
CA GLY A 159 -13.78 -15.39 -17.37
C GLY A 159 -15.28 -15.27 -17.59
N GLU A 160 -16.03 -16.35 -17.37
CA GLU A 160 -17.48 -16.38 -17.53
C GLU A 160 -18.27 -15.89 -16.30
N ALA A 161 -17.59 -15.53 -15.23
CA ALA A 161 -18.26 -15.09 -14.01
C ALA A 161 -18.97 -13.75 -14.24
N LYS A 162 -20.29 -13.75 -14.01
CA LYS A 162 -21.12 -12.55 -14.08
C LYS A 162 -21.38 -12.06 -12.67
N ILE A 163 -21.02 -10.80 -12.41
CA ILE A 163 -21.20 -10.19 -11.10
C ILE A 163 -22.26 -9.11 -11.22
N PRO A 164 -23.28 -9.13 -10.35
CA PRO A 164 -24.26 -8.06 -10.32
C PRO A 164 -23.56 -6.72 -10.07
N LEU A 165 -23.76 -5.74 -10.96
CA LEU A 165 -23.36 -4.37 -10.72
C LEU A 165 -24.41 -3.75 -9.80
N GLY A 166 -23.99 -3.40 -8.61
CA GLY A 166 -24.82 -2.80 -7.57
C GLY A 166 -23.90 -2.24 -6.49
N PRO A 167 -24.48 -1.66 -5.45
CA PRO A 167 -23.70 -1.31 -4.28
C PRO A 167 -22.92 -2.55 -3.81
N GLN A 168 -21.62 -2.41 -3.60
CA GLN A 168 -20.88 -3.49 -2.97
C GLN A 168 -21.35 -3.63 -1.52
N PRO A 169 -21.46 -4.86 -0.99
CA PRO A 169 -21.84 -5.03 0.40
C PRO A 169 -20.67 -4.69 1.33
N ILE A 170 -21.00 -4.15 2.51
CA ILE A 170 -20.10 -4.11 3.65
C ILE A 170 -20.30 -5.41 4.42
N TYR A 171 -19.23 -6.13 4.60
CA TYR A 171 -19.23 -7.39 5.35
C TYR A 171 -18.68 -7.23 6.76
N SER A 172 -19.19 -8.05 7.68
CA SER A 172 -18.62 -8.29 9.01
C SER A 172 -18.38 -9.78 9.20
N ARG A 173 -17.25 -10.14 9.80
CA ARG A 173 -16.95 -11.53 10.14
C ARG A 173 -16.01 -11.61 11.33
N LYS A 174 -16.21 -12.61 12.17
CA LYS A 174 -15.26 -13.02 13.22
C LYS A 174 -14.75 -14.42 12.92
N LYS A 175 -13.56 -14.74 13.42
CA LYS A 175 -12.94 -16.06 13.28
C LYS A 175 -13.90 -17.15 13.75
N GLY A 176 -14.11 -18.14 12.90
CA GLY A 176 -15.04 -19.25 13.16
C GLY A 176 -16.52 -18.96 12.84
N ALA A 177 -16.86 -17.73 12.45
CA ALA A 177 -18.21 -17.37 12.01
C ALA A 177 -18.32 -17.24 10.49
N LYS A 178 -19.55 -17.21 9.99
CA LYS A 178 -19.85 -16.82 8.60
C LYS A 178 -19.83 -15.32 8.44
N ALA A 179 -19.60 -14.87 7.21
CA ALA A 179 -19.73 -13.47 6.86
C ALA A 179 -21.19 -13.02 6.91
N GLU A 180 -21.41 -11.82 7.42
CA GLU A 180 -22.71 -11.16 7.47
C GLU A 180 -22.64 -9.86 6.68
N VAL A 181 -23.69 -9.53 5.95
CA VAL A 181 -23.83 -8.23 5.28
C VAL A 181 -24.33 -7.22 6.32
N VAL A 182 -23.54 -6.19 6.54
CA VAL A 182 -23.88 -5.10 7.48
C VAL A 182 -24.72 -4.04 6.81
N SER A 183 -24.38 -3.69 5.57
CA SER A 183 -25.04 -2.67 4.76
C SER A 183 -24.59 -2.76 3.30
N ASP A 184 -25.27 -2.04 2.43
CA ASP A 184 -24.76 -1.67 1.12
C ASP A 184 -23.76 -0.51 1.26
N TYR A 185 -22.72 -0.49 0.42
CA TYR A 185 -21.74 0.59 0.38
C TYR A 185 -22.21 1.68 -0.56
N ASP A 186 -23.13 2.51 -0.10
CA ASP A 186 -23.65 3.68 -0.78
C ASP A 186 -22.96 4.99 -0.32
N ALA A 187 -23.45 6.13 -0.79
CA ALA A 187 -22.89 7.44 -0.45
C ALA A 187 -23.06 7.80 1.03
N GLU A 188 -24.17 7.39 1.65
CA GLU A 188 -24.41 7.63 3.07
C GLU A 188 -23.46 6.80 3.95
N TRP A 189 -23.33 5.51 3.63
CA TRP A 189 -22.36 4.65 4.30
C TRP A 189 -20.92 5.13 4.08
N ARG A 190 -20.59 5.53 2.85
CA ARG A 190 -19.29 6.10 2.49
C ARG A 190 -18.90 7.28 3.36
N ALA A 191 -19.83 8.21 3.60
CA ALA A 191 -19.59 9.39 4.44
C ALA A 191 -19.23 9.02 5.88
N GLY A 192 -19.95 8.06 6.49
CA GLY A 192 -19.77 7.68 7.90
C GLY A 192 -18.81 6.50 8.16
N PHE A 193 -18.27 5.87 7.13
CA PHE A 193 -17.54 4.61 7.29
C PHE A 193 -16.25 4.78 8.10
N ASP A 194 -15.45 5.80 7.78
CA ASP A 194 -14.16 6.03 8.45
C ASP A 194 -14.33 6.36 9.95
N ARG A 195 -15.45 6.98 10.34
CA ARG A 195 -15.84 7.13 11.76
C ARG A 195 -16.04 5.75 12.41
N LYS A 196 -16.82 4.89 11.78
CA LYS A 196 -17.09 3.52 12.27
C LYS A 196 -15.82 2.70 12.39
N ILE A 197 -14.89 2.83 11.42
CA ILE A 197 -13.56 2.21 11.48
C ILE A 197 -12.85 2.60 12.77
N THR A 198 -12.83 3.90 13.08
CA THR A 198 -12.18 4.47 14.26
C THR A 198 -12.81 3.96 15.56
N GLU A 199 -14.15 3.90 15.62
CA GLU A 199 -14.92 3.39 16.76
C GLU A 199 -14.65 1.90 17.01
N TRP A 200 -14.78 1.05 16.00
CA TRP A 200 -14.53 -0.39 16.14
C TRP A 200 -13.09 -0.72 16.53
N ALA A 201 -12.13 0.00 15.97
CA ALA A 201 -10.73 -0.17 16.36
C ALA A 201 -10.49 0.21 17.82
N SER A 202 -11.09 1.31 18.28
CA SER A 202 -11.00 1.76 19.69
C SER A 202 -11.58 0.73 20.66
N ASP A 203 -12.73 0.15 20.31
CA ASP A 203 -13.36 -0.92 21.09
C ASP A 203 -12.52 -2.19 21.11
N PHE A 204 -11.93 -2.56 19.98
CA PHE A 204 -11.05 -3.73 19.87
C PHE A 204 -9.80 -3.58 20.74
N MET A 205 -9.11 -2.44 20.66
CA MET A 205 -7.94 -2.17 21.51
C MET A 205 -8.27 -2.26 22.99
N THR A 206 -9.45 -1.78 23.38
CA THR A 206 -9.94 -1.87 24.77
C THR A 206 -10.10 -3.33 25.20
N ARG A 207 -10.73 -4.16 24.37
CA ARG A 207 -10.93 -5.60 24.65
C ARG A 207 -9.60 -6.35 24.67
N ALA A 208 -8.72 -6.12 23.71
CA ALA A 208 -7.41 -6.77 23.66
C ALA A 208 -6.57 -6.46 24.91
N LYS A 209 -6.61 -5.20 25.40
CA LYS A 209 -5.97 -4.82 26.67
C LYS A 209 -6.59 -5.59 27.87
N GLN A 210 -7.91 -5.69 27.94
CA GLN A 210 -8.60 -6.42 29.00
C GLN A 210 -8.22 -7.91 29.00
N ASP A 211 -8.04 -8.49 27.81
CA ASP A 211 -7.60 -9.88 27.63
C ASP A 211 -6.09 -10.07 27.86
N GLY A 212 -5.35 -9.01 28.09
CA GLY A 212 -3.90 -9.04 28.31
C GLY A 212 -3.09 -9.49 27.09
N LYS A 213 -3.63 -9.30 25.88
CA LYS A 213 -2.98 -9.68 24.62
C LYS A 213 -2.36 -8.48 23.92
N PRO A 214 -1.20 -8.61 23.29
CA PRO A 214 -0.76 -7.64 22.30
C PRO A 214 -1.71 -7.66 21.11
N PHE A 215 -1.83 -6.54 20.39
CA PHE A 215 -2.73 -6.45 19.25
C PHE A 215 -2.03 -5.92 18.00
N TYR A 216 -2.55 -6.37 16.86
CA TYR A 216 -2.33 -5.78 15.55
C TYR A 216 -3.65 -5.23 15.03
N VAL A 217 -3.70 -3.92 14.87
CA VAL A 217 -4.85 -3.16 14.35
C VAL A 217 -4.46 -2.59 13.00
N TYR A 218 -5.08 -3.09 11.94
CA TYR A 218 -4.92 -2.60 10.58
C TYR A 218 -6.11 -1.75 10.19
N LEU A 219 -5.85 -0.49 9.86
CA LEU A 219 -6.85 0.54 9.58
C LEU A 219 -6.75 1.02 8.14
N PRO A 220 -7.20 0.22 7.15
CA PRO A 220 -7.25 0.65 5.76
C PRO A 220 -8.45 1.58 5.54
N TYR A 221 -8.27 2.83 5.95
CA TYR A 221 -9.24 3.90 5.76
C TYR A 221 -9.59 4.08 4.29
N THR A 222 -10.75 4.65 4.01
CA THR A 222 -11.30 4.73 2.66
C THR A 222 -11.19 6.12 2.02
N GLN A 223 -10.94 7.16 2.82
CA GLN A 223 -10.68 8.51 2.35
C GLN A 223 -9.15 8.65 2.10
N VAL A 224 -8.71 9.45 1.13
CA VAL A 224 -9.46 10.43 0.31
C VAL A 224 -9.82 9.91 -1.09
N HIS A 225 -9.81 8.58 -1.31
CA HIS A 225 -10.21 8.02 -2.61
C HIS A 225 -11.55 8.62 -3.09
N ILE A 226 -11.73 8.83 -4.36
CA ILE A 226 -13.01 9.31 -4.92
C ILE A 226 -14.17 8.35 -4.62
N PRO A 227 -15.39 8.87 -4.39
CA PRO A 227 -15.77 10.27 -4.20
C PRO A 227 -15.37 10.79 -2.81
N PRO A 228 -14.82 12.00 -2.71
CA PRO A 228 -14.47 12.62 -1.45
C PRO A 228 -15.73 13.14 -0.73
N ILE A 229 -16.35 12.28 0.03
CA ILE A 229 -17.57 12.57 0.80
C ILE A 229 -17.19 12.62 2.28
N PRO A 230 -17.07 13.82 2.89
CA PRO A 230 -16.77 13.92 4.30
C PRO A 230 -17.94 13.43 5.16
N ASP A 231 -17.62 12.93 6.34
CA ASP A 231 -18.61 12.64 7.38
C ASP A 231 -19.46 13.88 7.66
N PRO A 232 -20.77 13.72 7.90
CA PRO A 232 -21.68 14.85 8.13
C PRO A 232 -21.21 15.82 9.23
N GLU A 233 -20.47 15.34 10.23
CA GLU A 233 -19.89 16.20 11.24
C GLU A 233 -18.81 17.15 10.70
N TYR A 234 -18.08 16.72 9.66
CA TYR A 234 -16.97 17.49 9.08
C TYR A 234 -17.39 18.28 7.83
N ALA A 235 -18.46 17.91 7.18
CA ALA A 235 -18.94 18.56 5.96
C ALA A 235 -19.18 20.06 6.18
N GLY A 236 -18.50 20.89 5.38
CA GLY A 236 -18.60 22.35 5.43
C GLY A 236 -17.84 23.03 6.59
N LYS A 237 -17.11 22.30 7.44
CA LYS A 237 -16.37 22.88 8.57
C LYS A 237 -15.31 23.88 8.15
N THR A 238 -14.54 23.56 7.13
CA THR A 238 -13.46 24.44 6.66
C THR A 238 -13.94 25.60 5.81
N LYS A 239 -15.11 25.47 5.19
CA LYS A 239 -15.63 26.36 4.13
C LYS A 239 -14.69 26.45 2.91
N ARG A 240 -13.85 25.43 2.70
CA ARG A 240 -12.85 25.34 1.62
C ARG A 240 -13.06 24.10 0.74
N GLY A 241 -14.22 23.45 0.85
CA GLY A 241 -14.63 22.29 0.09
C GLY A 241 -14.29 20.94 0.76
N ASN A 242 -14.85 19.90 0.19
CA ASN A 242 -14.82 18.54 0.74
C ASN A 242 -13.40 18.03 1.01
N TRP A 243 -12.42 18.41 0.18
CA TRP A 243 -11.03 17.97 0.38
C TRP A 243 -10.45 18.47 1.71
N ALA A 244 -10.60 19.76 1.99
CA ALA A 244 -10.13 20.34 3.24
C ALA A 244 -10.91 19.79 4.46
N ASP A 245 -12.21 19.55 4.30
CA ASP A 245 -13.04 18.93 5.34
C ASP A 245 -12.55 17.50 5.64
N LEU A 246 -12.18 16.73 4.60
CA LEU A 246 -11.60 15.41 4.75
C LEU A 246 -10.22 15.42 5.42
N LEU A 247 -9.35 16.39 5.11
CA LEU A 247 -8.07 16.53 5.82
C LEU A 247 -8.30 16.75 7.33
N THR A 248 -9.27 17.60 7.68
CA THR A 248 -9.66 17.83 9.08
C THR A 248 -10.20 16.54 9.73
N GLN A 249 -11.03 15.80 9.02
CA GLN A 249 -11.59 14.51 9.47
C GLN A 249 -10.49 13.48 9.72
N MET A 250 -9.57 13.31 8.77
CA MET A 250 -8.48 12.35 8.86
C MET A 250 -7.56 12.64 10.04
N ASP A 251 -7.23 13.91 10.23
CA ASP A 251 -6.43 14.37 11.38
C ASP A 251 -7.12 14.06 12.70
N ALA A 252 -8.42 14.34 12.81
CA ALA A 252 -9.22 14.05 13.99
C ALA A 252 -9.33 12.54 14.28
N PHE A 253 -9.57 11.72 13.28
CA PHE A 253 -9.67 10.26 13.46
C PHE A 253 -8.33 9.63 13.82
N THR A 254 -7.23 10.11 13.24
CA THR A 254 -5.88 9.75 13.69
C THR A 254 -5.70 10.09 15.15
N GLY A 255 -6.06 11.33 15.54
CA GLY A 255 -6.01 11.80 16.92
C GLY A 255 -6.83 10.92 17.88
N THR A 256 -8.04 10.53 17.50
CA THR A 256 -8.90 9.67 18.33
C THR A 256 -8.25 8.32 18.66
N ILE A 257 -7.58 7.68 17.70
CA ILE A 257 -6.86 6.43 17.94
C ILE A 257 -5.65 6.66 18.85
N LEU A 258 -4.90 7.74 18.65
CA LEU A 258 -3.76 8.09 19.51
C LEU A 258 -4.22 8.36 20.95
N ASP A 259 -5.28 9.15 21.13
CA ASP A 259 -5.88 9.42 22.45
C ASP A 259 -6.37 8.13 23.12
N LYS A 260 -6.90 7.18 22.35
CA LYS A 260 -7.29 5.86 22.88
C LYS A 260 -6.08 5.07 23.39
N LEU A 261 -4.94 5.12 22.72
CA LEU A 261 -3.71 4.49 23.21
C LEU A 261 -3.24 5.11 24.52
N ASP A 262 -3.33 6.44 24.64
CA ASP A 262 -3.00 7.18 25.87
C ASP A 262 -3.98 6.84 27.01
N GLU A 263 -5.29 6.86 26.75
CA GLU A 263 -6.34 6.47 27.72
C GLU A 263 -6.11 5.04 28.25
N LEU A 264 -5.71 4.14 27.37
CA LEU A 264 -5.41 2.77 27.73
C LEU A 264 -4.03 2.60 28.39
N GLY A 265 -3.18 3.64 28.44
CA GLY A 265 -1.80 3.55 28.94
C GLY A 265 -0.92 2.60 28.12
N LEU A 266 -1.13 2.57 26.79
CA LEU A 266 -0.44 1.67 25.86
C LEU A 266 0.47 2.42 24.87
N ALA A 267 0.50 3.75 24.88
CA ALA A 267 1.23 4.54 23.89
C ALA A 267 2.73 4.18 23.81
N GLU A 268 3.39 3.99 24.98
CA GLU A 268 4.82 3.65 25.07
C GLU A 268 5.13 2.25 24.53
N ASP A 269 4.17 1.34 24.57
CA ASP A 269 4.31 -0.06 24.16
C ASP A 269 3.70 -0.32 22.77
N THR A 270 3.44 0.73 21.98
CA THR A 270 2.76 0.61 20.70
C THR A 270 3.58 1.22 19.56
N ILE A 271 3.82 0.41 18.53
CA ILE A 271 4.30 0.87 17.22
C ILE A 271 3.11 1.44 16.46
N VAL A 272 3.19 2.72 16.08
CA VAL A 272 2.21 3.38 15.24
C VAL A 272 2.87 3.68 13.90
N VAL A 273 2.32 3.13 12.82
CA VAL A 273 2.69 3.48 11.44
C VAL A 273 1.51 4.20 10.79
N TRP A 274 1.77 5.35 10.21
CA TRP A 274 0.81 6.13 9.46
C TRP A 274 1.31 6.27 8.02
N ALA A 275 0.59 5.71 7.04
CA ALA A 275 1.02 5.67 5.65
C ALA A 275 -0.16 5.75 4.68
N SER A 276 0.12 5.97 3.39
CA SER A 276 -0.82 5.83 2.28
C SER A 276 -0.45 4.67 1.37
N ASP A 277 -1.45 4.13 0.68
CA ASP A 277 -1.26 2.98 -0.21
C ASP A 277 -0.68 3.35 -1.58
N ASN A 278 -0.92 4.55 -2.08
CA ASN A 278 -0.35 5.08 -3.32
C ASN A 278 -0.43 6.61 -3.37
N GLY A 279 0.08 7.18 -4.43
CA GLY A 279 -0.02 8.61 -4.69
C GLY A 279 -1.46 9.07 -4.93
N GLY A 280 -1.64 10.39 -4.91
CA GLY A 280 -2.97 11.01 -4.97
C GLY A 280 -3.68 10.85 -6.29
N ASP A 281 -4.99 10.99 -6.22
CA ASP A 281 -5.89 10.97 -7.37
C ASP A 281 -5.48 12.00 -8.44
N PRO A 282 -5.59 11.65 -9.73
CA PRO A 282 -5.49 12.62 -10.80
C PRO A 282 -6.64 13.63 -10.75
N ASN A 283 -6.59 14.63 -11.61
CA ASN A 283 -7.62 15.66 -11.68
C ASN A 283 -8.92 15.09 -12.27
N TYR A 284 -9.87 14.73 -11.41
CA TYR A 284 -11.23 14.36 -11.82
C TYR A 284 -12.12 15.60 -11.83
N ARG A 285 -12.90 15.74 -12.91
CA ARG A 285 -14.02 16.68 -12.98
C ARG A 285 -15.31 15.89 -12.89
N MET A 286 -16.02 16.01 -11.77
CA MET A 286 -17.31 15.35 -11.56
C MET A 286 -18.37 16.34 -11.09
N PRO A 287 -18.83 17.27 -11.97
CA PRO A 287 -19.73 18.36 -11.58
C PRO A 287 -21.08 17.88 -11.00
N ALA A 288 -21.48 16.64 -11.33
CA ALA A 288 -22.77 16.08 -10.89
C ALA A 288 -22.73 15.50 -9.46
N ILE A 289 -21.54 15.32 -8.89
CA ILE A 289 -21.34 14.60 -7.63
C ILE A 289 -20.80 15.54 -6.54
N ASP A 290 -20.17 16.62 -6.97
CA ASP A 290 -19.60 17.59 -6.04
C ASP A 290 -20.52 18.82 -5.92
N PRO A 291 -21.15 18.98 -4.75
CA PRO A 291 -21.83 20.22 -4.40
C PRO A 291 -20.84 21.36 -4.10
N ASP A 292 -19.52 21.15 -4.23
CA ASP A 292 -18.54 22.19 -3.96
C ASP A 292 -18.73 23.35 -4.94
N PRO A 293 -19.05 24.56 -4.44
CA PRO A 293 -19.19 25.75 -5.26
C PRO A 293 -17.91 26.15 -6.00
N ALA A 294 -16.75 25.56 -5.64
CA ALA A 294 -15.48 25.75 -6.34
C ALA A 294 -15.35 24.91 -7.63
N GLY A 295 -16.37 24.13 -8.00
CA GLY A 295 -16.44 23.47 -9.31
C GLY A 295 -15.85 22.08 -9.41
N GLY A 296 -15.79 21.33 -8.32
CA GLY A 296 -15.59 19.88 -8.33
C GLY A 296 -14.27 19.44 -8.96
N GLN A 297 -13.19 20.09 -8.69
CA GLN A 297 -11.86 19.66 -9.11
C GLN A 297 -11.09 19.09 -7.93
N TRP A 298 -10.96 17.77 -7.91
CA TRP A 298 -10.10 17.10 -6.92
C TRP A 298 -8.84 16.62 -7.57
N LYS A 299 -7.74 16.94 -6.97
CA LYS A 299 -6.43 16.47 -7.36
C LYS A 299 -5.58 16.30 -6.11
N GLY A 300 -5.02 15.12 -5.94
CA GLY A 300 -4.01 14.88 -4.94
C GLY A 300 -2.80 15.79 -5.16
N PHE A 301 -2.19 16.21 -4.07
CA PHE A 301 -1.01 17.09 -4.09
C PHE A 301 0.23 16.30 -3.65
N SER A 302 1.03 15.89 -4.62
CA SER A 302 2.25 15.12 -4.37
C SER A 302 3.47 15.99 -4.03
N GLY A 303 3.28 17.25 -3.63
CA GLY A 303 4.36 18.17 -3.31
C GLY A 303 5.22 18.50 -4.54
N PRO A 304 6.56 18.35 -4.45
CA PRO A 304 7.45 18.62 -5.58
C PRO A 304 7.40 17.54 -6.67
N TRP A 305 6.82 16.35 -6.37
CA TRP A 305 6.83 15.20 -7.24
C TRP A 305 5.78 15.29 -8.34
N ARG A 306 6.15 14.93 -9.56
CA ARG A 306 5.21 14.84 -10.68
C ARG A 306 4.45 13.52 -10.67
N GLY A 307 3.27 13.52 -11.28
CA GLY A 307 2.44 12.33 -11.43
C GLY A 307 1.49 12.12 -10.25
N GLY A 308 0.86 11.00 -10.25
CA GLY A 308 -0.09 10.53 -9.26
C GLY A 308 -0.51 9.11 -9.59
N TYR A 309 -1.52 8.64 -8.93
CA TYR A 309 -2.13 7.31 -9.04
C TYR A 309 -2.08 6.72 -10.45
N PHE A 310 -1.71 5.46 -10.59
CA PHE A 310 -1.52 4.73 -11.85
C PHE A 310 -0.35 5.17 -12.73
N THR A 311 0.59 5.93 -12.24
CA THR A 311 1.82 6.22 -13.00
C THR A 311 3.04 5.61 -12.33
N SER A 312 4.19 5.59 -13.03
CA SER A 312 5.47 5.19 -12.44
C SER A 312 6.31 6.38 -11.95
N LEU A 313 5.72 7.57 -11.94
CA LEU A 313 6.35 8.80 -11.48
C LEU A 313 6.40 8.87 -9.95
N GLU A 314 7.30 9.68 -9.40
CA GLU A 314 7.46 9.81 -7.95
C GLU A 314 6.16 10.23 -7.24
N GLY A 315 5.34 11.07 -7.84
CA GLY A 315 4.04 11.44 -7.28
C GLY A 315 3.03 10.30 -7.17
N SER A 316 3.30 9.15 -7.78
CA SER A 316 2.54 7.90 -7.64
C SER A 316 3.17 6.95 -6.63
N ASN A 317 4.49 6.75 -6.75
CA ASN A 317 5.20 5.72 -6.00
C ASN A 317 5.78 6.21 -4.67
N ARG A 318 5.82 7.52 -4.43
CA ARG A 318 6.26 8.11 -3.18
C ARG A 318 5.06 8.60 -2.38
N ALA A 319 4.85 8.00 -1.22
CA ALA A 319 3.74 8.31 -0.31
C ALA A 319 4.24 8.78 1.06
N PRO A 320 3.45 9.57 1.81
CA PRO A 320 3.82 9.95 3.15
C PRO A 320 3.87 8.73 4.07
N CYS A 321 4.86 8.69 4.95
CA CYS A 321 4.95 7.65 5.97
C CYS A 321 5.62 8.19 7.23
N ILE A 322 4.99 7.90 8.38
CA ILE A 322 5.44 8.29 9.71
C ILE A 322 5.44 7.04 10.58
N ILE A 323 6.50 6.81 11.34
CA ILE A 323 6.53 5.77 12.37
C ILE A 323 6.84 6.39 13.72
N ARG A 324 6.06 5.99 14.75
CA ARG A 324 6.30 6.33 16.15
C ARG A 324 6.37 5.05 17.00
N TRP A 325 7.41 4.95 17.78
CA TRP A 325 7.55 3.97 18.86
C TRP A 325 8.33 4.64 20.00
N PRO A 326 7.65 5.19 21.02
CA PRO A 326 8.31 5.99 22.05
C PRO A 326 9.46 5.24 22.73
N GLY A 327 10.55 5.95 22.95
CA GLY A 327 11.75 5.37 23.56
C GLY A 327 12.52 4.35 22.71
N LYS A 328 12.09 4.12 21.47
CA LYS A 328 12.72 3.20 20.51
C LYS A 328 13.06 3.91 19.19
N VAL A 329 12.07 4.41 18.49
CA VAL A 329 12.27 5.21 17.28
C VAL A 329 12.62 6.65 17.68
N PRO A 330 13.72 7.24 17.15
CA PRO A 330 14.11 8.60 17.47
C PRO A 330 13.06 9.62 17.07
N ALA A 331 12.60 10.43 18.03
CA ALA A 331 11.59 11.47 17.80
C ALA A 331 12.18 12.64 16.99
N GLY A 332 11.33 13.23 16.13
CA GLY A 332 11.66 14.41 15.33
C GLY A 332 12.65 14.18 14.20
N LYS A 333 13.04 12.94 13.94
CA LYS A 333 13.90 12.61 12.79
C LYS A 333 13.15 12.67 11.46
N VAL A 334 13.90 13.03 10.43
CA VAL A 334 13.46 13.00 9.03
C VAL A 334 14.51 12.26 8.23
N SER A 335 14.11 11.28 7.43
CA SER A 335 15.04 10.54 6.58
C SER A 335 14.57 10.52 5.12
N ASN A 336 15.52 10.60 4.20
CA ASN A 336 15.31 10.42 2.76
C ASN A 336 15.82 9.06 2.26
N GLU A 337 16.15 8.15 3.16
CA GLU A 337 16.52 6.78 2.83
C GLU A 337 15.38 6.04 2.13
N LEU A 338 15.74 5.15 1.19
CA LEU A 338 14.78 4.31 0.51
C LEU A 338 14.14 3.32 1.49
N VAL A 339 12.83 3.36 1.61
CA VAL A 339 12.02 2.33 2.27
C VAL A 339 10.91 1.95 1.31
N HIS A 340 10.62 0.68 1.17
CA HIS A 340 9.52 0.18 0.36
C HIS A 340 8.44 -0.46 1.21
N LEU A 341 7.22 -0.44 0.73
CA LEU A 341 6.05 -0.96 1.45
C LEU A 341 6.20 -2.43 1.87
N VAL A 342 6.90 -3.25 1.07
CA VAL A 342 7.18 -4.67 1.40
C VAL A 342 8.06 -4.84 2.65
N ASP A 343 8.85 -3.82 3.02
CA ASP A 343 9.79 -3.87 4.15
C ASP A 343 9.08 -3.89 5.51
N TRP A 344 7.86 -3.37 5.58
CA TRP A 344 7.07 -3.40 6.81
C TRP A 344 6.76 -4.82 7.27
N PHE A 345 6.63 -5.78 6.35
CA PHE A 345 6.31 -7.17 6.69
C PHE A 345 7.40 -7.80 7.57
N PRO A 346 8.65 -7.97 7.14
CA PRO A 346 9.68 -8.53 8.02
C PRO A 346 9.99 -7.63 9.21
N THR A 347 9.97 -6.31 9.05
CA THR A 347 10.29 -5.35 10.12
C THR A 347 9.31 -5.46 11.30
N LEU A 348 8.01 -5.45 11.03
CA LEU A 348 7.00 -5.53 12.09
C LEU A 348 6.92 -6.93 12.70
N LEU A 349 7.16 -7.99 11.91
CA LEU A 349 7.24 -9.35 12.43
C LEU A 349 8.42 -9.52 13.38
N HIS A 350 9.62 -9.05 13.02
CA HIS A 350 10.79 -9.10 13.90
C HIS A 350 10.59 -8.27 15.17
N ALA A 351 10.04 -7.05 15.05
CA ALA A 351 9.70 -6.22 16.21
C ALA A 351 8.71 -6.90 17.17
N ALA A 352 7.81 -7.72 16.63
CA ALA A 352 6.83 -8.51 17.37
C ALA A 352 7.41 -9.83 17.92
N GLY A 353 8.61 -10.24 17.52
CA GLY A 353 9.15 -11.56 17.80
C GLY A 353 8.42 -12.70 17.08
N ALA A 354 7.84 -12.40 15.93
CA ALA A 354 7.14 -13.35 15.07
C ALA A 354 8.04 -13.83 13.93
N ASP A 355 7.75 -15.01 13.40
CA ASP A 355 8.54 -15.61 12.33
C ASP A 355 8.22 -14.99 10.96
N VAL A 356 9.25 -14.72 10.18
CA VAL A 356 9.13 -14.44 8.74
C VAL A 356 9.11 -15.78 7.98
N PRO A 357 8.14 -16.01 7.07
CA PRO A 357 8.07 -17.28 6.33
C PRO A 357 9.34 -17.55 5.51
N GLY A 358 9.97 -18.72 5.70
CA GLY A 358 11.14 -19.16 4.95
C GLY A 358 10.81 -20.10 3.77
N ASP A 359 9.52 -20.38 3.52
CA ASP A 359 9.04 -21.30 2.49
C ASP A 359 8.71 -20.62 1.15
N ARG A 360 8.94 -19.31 1.06
CA ARG A 360 8.66 -18.45 -0.10
C ARG A 360 9.59 -17.25 -0.15
N MET A 361 9.73 -16.65 -1.34
CA MET A 361 10.50 -15.42 -1.52
C MET A 361 9.80 -14.26 -0.84
N ILE A 362 10.48 -13.57 0.07
CA ILE A 362 10.07 -12.29 0.64
C ILE A 362 10.96 -11.21 0.01
N ASP A 363 10.34 -10.17 -0.56
CA ASP A 363 11.05 -9.04 -1.19
C ASP A 363 11.37 -7.92 -0.18
N GLY A 364 10.71 -7.96 0.97
CA GLY A 364 10.92 -7.03 2.07
C GLY A 364 12.25 -7.27 2.80
N MET A 365 12.86 -6.19 3.25
CA MET A 365 14.04 -6.18 4.11
C MET A 365 13.65 -5.72 5.51
N ASP A 366 14.28 -6.27 6.53
CA ASP A 366 14.09 -5.77 7.89
C ASP A 366 14.77 -4.40 8.05
N MET A 367 13.97 -3.39 8.40
CA MET A 367 14.42 -2.01 8.61
C MET A 367 14.65 -1.69 10.10
N GLY A 368 14.65 -2.70 10.96
CA GLY A 368 14.68 -2.50 12.41
C GLY A 368 15.84 -1.62 12.87
N GLU A 369 17.08 -1.92 12.51
CA GLU A 369 18.26 -1.15 12.90
C GLU A 369 18.18 0.30 12.44
N PHE A 370 17.77 0.54 11.18
CA PHE A 370 17.58 1.88 10.64
C PHE A 370 16.48 2.66 11.38
N LEU A 371 15.31 2.05 11.58
CA LEU A 371 14.19 2.72 12.24
C LEU A 371 14.45 3.03 13.71
N LEU A 372 15.20 2.18 14.39
CA LEU A 372 15.62 2.39 15.79
C LEU A 372 16.75 3.42 15.91
N GLY A 373 17.41 3.77 14.83
CA GLY A 373 18.52 4.72 14.78
C GLY A 373 19.87 4.09 15.11
N ASP A 374 19.97 2.77 15.04
CA ASP A 374 21.22 2.01 15.21
C ASP A 374 22.03 1.99 13.89
N ALA A 375 21.37 2.22 12.75
CA ALA A 375 21.98 2.43 11.45
C ALA A 375 21.52 3.76 10.81
N ASP A 376 22.41 4.42 10.07
CA ASP A 376 22.09 5.65 9.33
C ASP A 376 21.42 5.39 7.97
N GLU A 377 21.74 4.25 7.35
CA GLU A 377 21.24 3.80 6.05
C GLU A 377 20.17 2.71 6.21
N SER A 378 19.19 2.70 5.34
CA SER A 378 18.12 1.69 5.36
C SER A 378 18.56 0.32 4.84
N GLY A 379 19.68 0.27 4.12
CA GLY A 379 20.17 -0.92 3.43
C GLY A 379 19.41 -1.26 2.14
N ARG A 380 18.35 -0.52 1.79
CA ARG A 380 17.64 -0.68 0.53
C ARG A 380 18.20 0.25 -0.53
N ASP A 381 18.83 -0.32 -1.56
CA ASP A 381 19.41 0.45 -2.66
C ASP A 381 18.45 0.64 -3.83
N VAL A 382 17.48 -0.26 -4.01
CA VAL A 382 16.67 -0.37 -5.22
C VAL A 382 15.19 -0.50 -4.93
N VAL A 383 14.39 0.18 -5.77
CA VAL A 383 12.94 -0.02 -5.89
C VAL A 383 12.59 -0.32 -7.35
N LEU A 384 11.87 -1.40 -7.58
CA LEU A 384 11.35 -1.79 -8.88
C LEU A 384 9.91 -1.30 -9.01
N CYS A 385 9.66 -0.32 -9.88
CA CYS A 385 8.31 0.21 -10.13
C CYS A 385 7.63 -0.69 -11.17
N ILE A 386 6.82 -1.64 -10.73
CA ILE A 386 6.12 -2.58 -11.61
C ILE A 386 4.64 -2.24 -11.64
N GLN A 387 4.06 -2.19 -12.84
CA GLN A 387 2.62 -2.05 -13.01
C GLN A 387 2.09 -3.12 -13.97
N GLY A 388 1.12 -3.88 -13.51
CA GLY A 388 0.69 -5.05 -14.23
C GLY A 388 1.86 -6.01 -14.44
N ASN A 389 2.15 -6.33 -15.68
CA ASN A 389 3.28 -7.17 -16.07
C ASN A 389 4.45 -6.36 -16.68
N ARG A 390 4.65 -5.10 -16.29
CA ARG A 390 5.72 -4.25 -16.85
C ARG A 390 6.57 -3.66 -15.75
N LEU A 391 7.88 -3.80 -15.87
CA LEU A 391 8.85 -3.01 -15.13
C LEU A 391 8.90 -1.62 -15.77
N GLN A 392 8.19 -0.69 -15.19
CA GLN A 392 8.02 0.66 -15.73
C GLN A 392 9.24 1.53 -15.54
N ALA A 393 9.79 1.46 -14.31
CA ALA A 393 10.96 2.21 -13.92
C ALA A 393 11.76 1.44 -12.86
N ILE A 394 13.01 1.80 -12.73
CA ILE A 394 13.92 1.32 -11.68
C ILE A 394 14.46 2.55 -10.96
N LYS A 395 14.32 2.57 -9.65
CA LYS A 395 14.93 3.58 -8.79
C LYS A 395 16.13 2.95 -8.07
N TRP A 396 17.25 3.62 -8.11
CA TRP A 396 18.50 3.24 -7.46
C TRP A 396 19.11 4.46 -6.78
N HIS A 397 19.09 4.49 -5.45
CA HIS A 397 19.42 5.68 -4.66
C HIS A 397 18.66 6.92 -5.16
N GLN A 398 19.35 8.00 -5.53
CA GLN A 398 18.76 9.23 -6.08
C GLN A 398 18.44 9.15 -7.58
N TRP A 399 18.75 8.03 -8.24
CA TRP A 399 18.55 7.89 -9.67
C TRP A 399 17.26 7.11 -9.98
N LYS A 400 16.61 7.48 -11.06
CA LYS A 400 15.46 6.73 -11.60
C LYS A 400 15.55 6.59 -13.10
N ALA A 401 15.38 5.39 -13.59
CA ALA A 401 15.36 5.06 -15.01
C ALA A 401 13.94 4.66 -15.41
N HIS A 402 13.30 5.42 -16.31
CA HIS A 402 12.06 5.03 -16.94
C HIS A 402 12.33 4.16 -18.16
N LEU A 403 11.67 3.00 -18.22
CA LEU A 403 11.78 2.05 -19.32
C LEU A 403 10.61 2.16 -20.29
N PHE A 404 9.49 2.70 -19.81
CA PHE A 404 8.29 2.91 -20.59
C PHE A 404 7.77 4.34 -20.38
N GLN A 405 7.28 4.92 -21.47
CA GLN A 405 6.55 6.19 -21.43
C GLN A 405 5.11 5.94 -21.01
N GLN A 406 4.62 6.81 -20.13
CA GLN A 406 3.22 6.90 -19.76
C GLN A 406 2.86 8.37 -19.52
N ASP A 407 1.95 8.90 -20.32
CA ASP A 407 1.63 10.35 -20.29
C ASP A 407 0.70 10.73 -19.12
N GLY A 408 0.08 9.76 -18.46
CA GLY A 408 -0.80 10.02 -17.32
C GLY A 408 -1.68 8.82 -16.95
N PHE A 409 -2.65 9.09 -16.11
CA PHE A 409 -3.61 8.11 -15.63
C PHE A 409 -4.30 7.36 -16.79
N MET A 410 -4.23 6.03 -16.75
CA MET A 410 -4.81 5.13 -17.74
C MET A 410 -4.41 5.39 -19.20
N SER A 411 -3.35 6.18 -19.46
CA SER A 411 -2.83 6.35 -20.80
C SER A 411 -2.16 5.08 -21.32
N THR A 412 -2.06 4.97 -22.64
CA THR A 412 -1.31 3.88 -23.27
C THR A 412 0.17 3.96 -22.93
N TRP A 413 0.84 2.83 -23.02
CA TRP A 413 2.24 2.66 -22.71
C TRP A 413 3.02 2.37 -23.95
N SER A 414 4.18 2.97 -24.06
CA SER A 414 5.15 2.65 -25.10
C SER A 414 6.54 2.47 -24.48
N PRO A 415 7.33 1.46 -24.91
CA PRO A 415 8.71 1.35 -24.45
C PRO A 415 9.53 2.49 -25.02
N TYR A 416 10.44 3.02 -24.23
CA TYR A 416 11.49 3.88 -24.73
C TYR A 416 12.50 3.07 -25.56
N ASN A 417 13.20 3.70 -26.48
CA ASN A 417 14.32 3.06 -27.20
C ASN A 417 15.53 2.85 -26.28
N MET A 418 15.71 3.75 -25.32
CA MET A 418 16.72 3.71 -24.26
C MET A 418 16.07 4.14 -22.95
N PRO A 419 16.56 3.68 -21.77
CA PRO A 419 16.07 4.18 -20.49
C PRO A 419 16.24 5.70 -20.38
N HIS A 420 15.21 6.39 -19.91
CA HIS A 420 15.31 7.81 -19.58
C HIS A 420 15.69 7.95 -18.11
N LEU A 421 16.89 8.51 -17.87
CA LEU A 421 17.49 8.68 -16.55
C LEU A 421 17.19 10.04 -15.96
N HIS A 422 16.75 10.06 -14.71
CA HIS A 422 16.55 11.27 -13.91
C HIS A 422 17.33 11.16 -12.61
N ASN A 423 17.89 12.28 -12.17
CA ASN A 423 18.40 12.43 -10.81
C ASN A 423 17.35 13.15 -9.97
N LEU A 424 16.73 12.44 -9.04
CA LEU A 424 15.57 12.93 -8.27
C LEU A 424 15.90 14.05 -7.28
N GLU A 425 17.17 14.29 -6.97
CA GLU A 425 17.61 15.44 -6.16
C GLU A 425 17.67 16.72 -6.99
N TRP A 426 18.05 16.61 -8.27
CA TRP A 426 18.14 17.76 -9.18
C TRP A 426 16.84 18.01 -9.92
N ASP A 427 16.14 16.92 -10.28
CA ASP A 427 14.91 16.90 -11.05
C ASP A 427 13.84 16.07 -10.34
N PRO A 428 13.25 16.57 -9.23
CA PRO A 428 12.20 15.86 -8.50
C PRO A 428 10.92 15.70 -9.33
N ARG A 429 10.80 16.42 -10.45
CA ARG A 429 9.65 16.34 -11.35
C ARG A 429 9.84 15.37 -12.50
N GLU A 430 11.03 14.79 -12.67
CA GLU A 430 11.31 13.84 -13.74
C GLU A 430 11.00 14.44 -15.15
N GLU A 431 11.40 15.69 -15.36
CA GLU A 431 11.13 16.45 -16.59
C GLU A 431 12.38 16.62 -17.48
N ASP A 432 13.58 16.54 -16.88
CA ASP A 432 14.87 16.81 -17.53
C ASP A 432 15.78 15.56 -17.51
N PRO A 433 15.63 14.63 -18.47
CA PRO A 433 16.44 13.41 -18.49
C PRO A 433 17.93 13.69 -18.75
N VAL A 434 18.79 12.95 -18.06
CA VAL A 434 20.26 13.07 -18.11
C VAL A 434 20.94 11.81 -18.66
N ASP A 435 20.34 11.19 -19.66
CA ASP A 435 20.66 9.87 -20.19
C ASP A 435 22.13 9.69 -20.59
N PHE A 436 22.66 10.62 -21.37
CA PHE A 436 24.00 10.51 -21.98
C PHE A 436 25.14 10.64 -20.98
N PRO A 437 25.18 11.69 -20.14
CA PRO A 437 26.28 11.87 -19.20
C PRO A 437 26.34 10.79 -18.10
N HIS A 438 25.20 10.14 -17.81
CA HIS A 438 25.05 9.25 -16.68
C HIS A 438 24.63 7.81 -17.06
N GLY A 439 24.81 7.41 -18.32
CA GLY A 439 24.42 6.08 -18.81
C GLY A 439 24.98 4.91 -18.03
N TRP A 440 26.07 5.10 -17.27
CA TRP A 440 26.66 4.09 -16.39
C TRP A 440 25.70 3.64 -15.26
N VAL A 441 24.75 4.50 -14.87
CA VAL A 441 23.74 4.21 -13.82
C VAL A 441 22.81 3.07 -14.24
N VAL A 442 22.61 2.86 -15.53
CA VAL A 442 21.75 1.76 -16.02
C VAL A 442 22.32 0.39 -15.63
N HIS A 443 23.64 0.28 -15.43
CA HIS A 443 24.27 -1.01 -15.12
C HIS A 443 23.82 -1.61 -13.77
N PRO A 444 23.95 -0.92 -12.61
CA PRO A 444 23.46 -1.44 -11.34
C PRO A 444 21.94 -1.64 -11.34
N MET A 445 21.19 -0.78 -12.02
CA MET A 445 19.73 -0.94 -12.15
C MET A 445 19.33 -2.20 -12.90
N ALA A 446 19.99 -2.48 -14.02
CA ALA A 446 19.73 -3.69 -14.80
C ALA A 446 20.21 -4.96 -14.08
N ALA A 447 21.27 -4.87 -13.29
CA ALA A 447 21.71 -5.97 -12.43
C ALA A 447 20.65 -6.33 -11.38
N ALA A 448 20.05 -5.31 -10.74
CA ALA A 448 18.96 -5.50 -9.78
C ALA A 448 17.71 -6.12 -10.45
N ALA A 449 17.31 -5.64 -11.64
CA ALA A 449 16.23 -6.25 -12.41
C ALA A 449 16.54 -7.70 -12.76
N GLY A 450 17.79 -8.00 -13.16
CA GLY A 450 18.24 -9.36 -13.46
C GLY A 450 18.17 -10.29 -12.25
N ALA A 451 18.58 -9.81 -11.08
CA ALA A 451 18.47 -10.54 -9.81
C ALA A 451 17.00 -10.87 -9.50
N PHE A 452 16.10 -9.89 -9.62
CA PHE A 452 14.67 -10.12 -9.43
C PHE A 452 14.11 -11.16 -10.40
N LEU A 453 14.46 -11.09 -11.69
CA LEU A 453 14.04 -12.08 -12.70
C LEU A 453 14.51 -13.49 -12.37
N LYS A 454 15.74 -13.66 -11.86
CA LYS A 454 16.22 -14.96 -11.39
C LYS A 454 15.35 -15.55 -10.30
N THR A 455 14.93 -14.71 -9.34
CA THR A 455 14.02 -15.16 -8.28
C THR A 455 12.63 -15.54 -8.81
N LEU A 456 12.13 -14.89 -9.87
CA LEU A 456 10.88 -15.30 -10.54
C LEU A 456 10.99 -16.64 -11.26
N ALA A 457 12.20 -17.02 -11.73
CA ALA A 457 12.44 -18.36 -12.28
C ALA A 457 12.42 -19.44 -11.19
N MET A 458 12.89 -19.12 -9.99
CA MET A 458 12.90 -20.02 -8.84
C MET A 458 11.51 -20.19 -8.23
N GLU A 459 10.76 -19.10 -8.14
CA GLU A 459 9.38 -19.06 -7.65
C GLU A 459 8.50 -18.31 -8.66
N PRO A 460 7.89 -19.05 -9.61
CA PRO A 460 7.08 -18.44 -10.66
C PRO A 460 5.88 -17.67 -10.10
N PRO A 461 5.53 -16.52 -10.71
CA PRO A 461 4.43 -15.69 -10.26
C PRO A 461 3.07 -16.41 -10.25
N ILE A 462 2.28 -16.14 -9.26
CA ILE A 462 0.88 -16.55 -9.23
C ILE A 462 0.12 -15.76 -10.30
N LYS A 463 -0.70 -16.44 -11.09
CA LYS A 463 -1.53 -15.77 -12.10
C LYS A 463 -2.68 -15.02 -11.40
N PRO A 464 -3.04 -13.80 -11.85
CA PRO A 464 -4.24 -13.13 -11.36
C PRO A 464 -5.47 -14.04 -11.45
N GLY A 465 -6.25 -14.10 -10.38
CA GLY A 465 -7.43 -14.97 -10.32
C GLY A 465 -7.15 -16.46 -10.19
N ALA A 466 -5.94 -16.85 -9.79
CA ALA A 466 -5.64 -18.25 -9.52
C ALA A 466 -6.61 -18.84 -8.49
N PRO A 467 -7.11 -20.08 -8.68
CA PRO A 467 -8.06 -20.71 -7.77
C PRO A 467 -7.41 -21.15 -6.46
N ASP A 468 -8.23 -21.38 -5.45
CA ASP A 468 -7.85 -22.05 -4.23
C ASP A 468 -8.40 -23.50 -4.19
N PRO A 469 -7.64 -24.50 -3.66
CA PRO A 469 -6.27 -24.39 -3.18
C PRO A 469 -5.25 -24.19 -4.32
N TYR A 470 -4.32 -23.23 -4.13
CA TYR A 470 -3.25 -22.98 -5.07
C TYR A 470 -2.04 -23.88 -4.76
N THR A 471 -1.43 -24.39 -5.81
CA THR A 471 -0.16 -25.14 -5.73
C THR A 471 0.85 -24.44 -6.63
N PRO A 472 1.98 -23.97 -6.09
CA PRO A 472 3.02 -23.34 -6.90
C PRO A 472 3.56 -24.29 -7.97
N PRO A 473 3.82 -23.81 -9.19
CA PRO A 473 4.55 -24.58 -10.18
C PRO A 473 5.98 -24.84 -9.70
N LYS A 474 6.61 -25.88 -10.27
CA LYS A 474 8.00 -26.19 -9.91
C LYS A 474 8.96 -25.12 -10.45
N PRO A 475 10.08 -24.89 -9.74
CA PRO A 475 11.12 -24.02 -10.26
C PRO A 475 11.52 -24.38 -11.70
N GLY A 476 11.61 -23.37 -12.57
CA GLY A 476 11.97 -23.54 -13.98
C GLY A 476 10.86 -24.02 -14.92
N GLU A 477 9.65 -24.29 -14.43
CA GLU A 477 8.50 -24.63 -15.30
C GLU A 477 8.02 -23.45 -16.14
N LEU A 478 8.24 -22.24 -15.68
CA LEU A 478 7.83 -21.01 -16.35
C LEU A 478 9.04 -20.10 -16.59
N ARG A 479 9.06 -19.40 -17.71
CA ARG A 479 10.13 -18.47 -18.04
C ARG A 479 9.79 -17.08 -17.50
N PRO A 480 10.69 -16.40 -16.79
CA PRO A 480 10.43 -15.06 -16.22
C PRO A 480 9.97 -14.05 -17.26
N GLU A 481 10.53 -14.11 -18.48
CA GLU A 481 10.23 -13.20 -19.59
C GLU A 481 8.78 -13.29 -20.08
N GLU A 482 8.09 -14.40 -19.77
CA GLU A 482 6.67 -14.59 -20.09
C GLU A 482 5.76 -13.85 -19.10
N HIS A 483 6.31 -13.46 -17.95
CA HIS A 483 5.54 -12.83 -16.86
C HIS A 483 5.75 -11.32 -16.74
N ILE A 484 6.90 -10.80 -17.21
CA ILE A 484 7.22 -9.39 -17.07
C ILE A 484 7.91 -8.85 -18.33
N GLN A 485 7.49 -7.67 -18.75
CA GLN A 485 8.12 -6.89 -19.82
C GLN A 485 9.13 -5.92 -19.21
N ILE A 486 10.36 -5.95 -19.69
CA ILE A 486 11.47 -5.12 -19.19
C ILE A 486 11.99 -4.09 -20.21
N GLY A 487 11.29 -3.95 -21.33
CA GLY A 487 11.53 -2.91 -22.32
C GLY A 487 12.96 -2.84 -22.85
N PRO A 488 13.58 -1.64 -22.90
CA PRO A 488 14.87 -1.41 -23.59
C PRO A 488 16.06 -2.11 -22.96
N ILE A 489 15.96 -2.55 -21.69
CA ILE A 489 17.05 -3.25 -21.01
C ILE A 489 17.03 -4.78 -21.23
N THR A 490 16.09 -5.31 -22.02
CA THR A 490 15.89 -6.76 -22.22
C THR A 490 17.19 -7.47 -22.60
N GLN A 491 17.91 -6.97 -23.60
CA GLN A 491 19.15 -7.61 -24.08
C GLN A 491 20.23 -7.60 -22.98
N PHE A 492 20.37 -6.50 -22.29
CA PHE A 492 21.37 -6.33 -21.23
C PHE A 492 21.07 -7.25 -20.04
N VAL A 493 19.84 -7.26 -19.54
CA VAL A 493 19.42 -8.14 -18.45
C VAL A 493 19.53 -9.61 -18.82
N THR A 494 19.10 -9.98 -20.04
CA THR A 494 19.21 -11.36 -20.53
C THR A 494 20.67 -11.83 -20.59
N SER A 495 21.60 -10.95 -20.95
CA SER A 495 23.04 -11.29 -20.94
C SER A 495 23.56 -11.52 -19.52
N LEU A 496 23.15 -10.73 -18.54
CA LEU A 496 23.52 -10.89 -17.13
C LEU A 496 22.93 -12.17 -16.52
N VAL A 497 21.69 -12.51 -16.87
CA VAL A 497 21.04 -13.75 -16.39
C VAL A 497 21.73 -14.98 -16.95
N ARG A 498 22.17 -14.95 -18.22
CA ARG A 498 22.85 -16.10 -18.89
C ARG A 498 24.31 -16.28 -18.49
N SER A 499 24.99 -15.22 -18.05
CA SER A 499 26.43 -15.26 -17.73
C SER A 499 26.75 -15.88 -16.36
N HIS A 500 25.76 -16.13 -15.53
CA HIS A 500 25.93 -16.69 -14.19
C HIS A 500 25.06 -17.94 -14.02
N ASP A 501 25.67 -19.12 -14.27
CA ASP A 501 25.06 -20.43 -14.02
C ASP A 501 24.92 -20.78 -12.51
N GLU A 502 25.39 -19.93 -11.62
CA GLU A 502 25.18 -20.07 -10.18
C GLU A 502 24.00 -19.22 -9.71
N LEU A 503 22.94 -19.89 -9.28
CA LEU A 503 21.81 -19.26 -8.62
C LEU A 503 22.29 -18.65 -7.30
N PRO A 504 21.98 -17.36 -7.00
CA PRO A 504 22.28 -16.83 -5.68
C PRO A 504 21.49 -17.59 -4.62
N ASP A 505 22.15 -17.89 -3.51
CA ASP A 505 21.49 -18.44 -2.32
C ASP A 505 20.40 -17.44 -1.89
N PRO A 506 19.12 -17.86 -1.81
CA PRO A 506 18.02 -16.97 -1.41
C PRO A 506 18.16 -16.43 0.01
N HIS A 507 19.10 -16.96 0.79
CA HIS A 507 19.37 -16.55 2.17
C HIS A 507 20.66 -15.71 2.34
N HIS A 508 21.35 -15.37 1.26
CA HIS A 508 22.64 -14.66 1.34
C HIS A 508 22.54 -13.17 1.70
N GLY A 509 21.35 -12.65 1.99
CA GLY A 509 21.15 -11.30 2.54
C GLY A 509 20.96 -11.25 4.04
N MET A 510 21.07 -12.38 4.78
CA MET A 510 20.83 -12.43 6.22
C MET A 510 22.09 -12.68 7.07
N ASP A 511 23.25 -12.89 6.46
CA ASP A 511 24.49 -13.02 7.21
C ASP A 511 25.18 -11.65 7.35
N HIS A 512 24.90 -10.95 8.42
CA HIS A 512 25.77 -9.88 8.89
C HIS A 512 27.11 -10.51 9.34
N PRO A 513 28.25 -10.02 8.84
CA PRO A 513 29.52 -10.46 9.40
C PRO A 513 29.61 -9.97 10.84
N SER A 514 29.57 -10.91 11.78
CA SER A 514 29.99 -10.67 13.15
C SER A 514 31.49 -10.35 13.13
N GLY A 515 31.84 -9.13 13.43
CA GLY A 515 33.19 -8.63 13.54
C GLY A 515 33.24 -7.29 14.23
#